data_57d8d574a454f11225ef8acd59896178
#
_entry.id   57d8d574a454f11225ef8acd59896178
#
_cell.length_a   1.000
_cell.length_b   1.000
_cell.length_c   1.000
_cell.angle_alpha   90.00
_cell.angle_beta   90.00
_cell.angle_gamma   90.00
#
_symmetry.space_group_name_H-M   'P 1'
#
loop_
_entity.id
_entity.type
_entity.pdbx_description
1 polymer ?
#
loop_
_entity_poly.entity_id
_entity_poly.type
_entity_poly.pdbx_seq_one_letter_code
_entity_poly.pdbx_strand_id
1 'polypeptide(L)'
;MVGLDCQKNTVGRFYGLPLNIRKNPAKGLPFALGQGGVNVARKRKTMDGNTAAAHVAYAFTEVAAIYPITPSSVMAELSDKWSAEGRKNMFGQPVKVSVMQSEGGAAGAVHGSLTAGALTTTFTASQGLLLMIPNMYKIAGSLLPGVTHVSARALRPMRCRSLATTVT
;
A
#
# COMPACT_ATOMS: atom_id res chain seq x y z
N MET A 1 -15.32 -34.33 -0.24
CA MET A 1 -14.74 -34.04 1.08
C MET A 1 -13.31 -33.55 0.86
N VAL A 2 -13.10 -32.26 0.66
CA VAL A 2 -11.77 -31.67 0.43
C VAL A 2 -11.44 -30.87 1.66
N GLY A 3 -10.50 -31.37 2.45
CA GLY A 3 -10.00 -30.70 3.65
C GLY A 3 -9.17 -29.48 3.24
N LEU A 4 -9.68 -28.28 3.52
CA LEU A 4 -8.91 -27.05 3.44
C LEU A 4 -8.08 -26.92 4.72
N ASP A 5 -6.81 -27.19 4.58
CA ASP A 5 -5.81 -26.98 5.62
C ASP A 5 -5.60 -25.46 5.83
N CYS A 6 -6.10 -24.95 6.95
CA CYS A 6 -6.16 -23.53 7.27
C CYS A 6 -4.94 -23.11 8.13
N GLN A 7 -3.76 -23.54 7.78
CA GLN A 7 -2.54 -23.11 8.46
C GLN A 7 -1.40 -22.92 7.48
N LYS A 8 -1.42 -21.85 6.72
CA LYS A 8 -0.17 -21.20 6.26
C LYS A 8 -0.44 -19.75 5.89
N ASN A 9 0.23 -18.87 6.59
CA ASN A 9 0.37 -17.44 6.32
C ASN A 9 0.30 -17.12 4.83
N THR A 10 -0.84 -16.66 4.35
CA THR A 10 -0.95 -16.12 3.00
C THR A 10 -0.84 -14.61 3.08
N VAL A 11 0.38 -14.13 3.30
CA VAL A 11 0.74 -12.79 2.89
C VAL A 11 0.82 -12.83 1.36
N GLY A 12 -0.20 -12.25 0.72
CA GLY A 12 -0.14 -11.67 -0.60
C GLY A 12 0.48 -12.52 -1.73
N ARG A 13 -0.21 -13.56 -2.22
CA ARG A 13 -0.09 -13.97 -3.62
C ARG A 13 -1.32 -13.53 -4.38
N PHE A 14 -1.40 -12.25 -4.69
CA PHE A 14 -2.23 -11.79 -5.77
C PHE A 14 -1.38 -11.79 -7.05
N TYR A 15 -1.81 -12.62 -8.02
CA TYR A 15 -1.25 -12.80 -9.36
C TYR A 15 0.10 -13.49 -9.44
N GLY A 16 0.05 -14.83 -9.60
CA GLY A 16 1.16 -15.64 -10.08
C GLY A 16 1.42 -15.44 -11.57
N LEU A 17 1.98 -14.28 -11.93
CA LEU A 17 2.69 -14.12 -13.20
C LEU A 17 4.16 -13.96 -12.85
N PRO A 18 5.06 -14.77 -13.44
CA PRO A 18 6.47 -14.53 -13.31
C PRO A 18 6.76 -13.17 -13.95
N LEU A 19 7.17 -12.20 -13.13
CA LEU A 19 7.76 -10.95 -13.63
C LEU A 19 9.04 -11.34 -14.35
N ASN A 20 8.91 -11.61 -15.66
CA ASN A 20 10.05 -11.72 -16.55
C ASN A 20 10.57 -10.29 -16.76
N ILE A 21 11.38 -9.84 -15.81
CA ILE A 21 12.16 -8.61 -15.95
C ILE A 21 13.09 -8.84 -17.12
N ARG A 22 12.64 -8.49 -18.32
CA ARG A 22 13.51 -8.39 -19.48
C ARG A 22 14.67 -7.49 -19.06
N LYS A 23 15.85 -8.07 -18.98
CA LYS A 23 17.11 -7.34 -18.87
C LYS A 23 17.21 -6.42 -20.08
N ASN A 24 16.70 -5.22 -19.96
CA ASN A 24 16.99 -4.17 -20.89
C ASN A 24 18.35 -3.60 -20.44
N PRO A 25 19.41 -3.72 -21.19
CA PRO A 25 20.67 -3.07 -20.86
C PRO A 25 20.51 -1.57 -21.15
N ALA A 26 19.88 -0.85 -20.25
CA ALA A 26 19.91 0.60 -20.24
C ALA A 26 21.36 1.02 -20.01
N LYS A 27 21.99 1.47 -21.07
CA LYS A 27 23.32 2.08 -21.09
C LYS A 27 23.35 3.21 -20.05
N GLY A 28 24.26 3.10 -19.11
CA GLY A 28 24.92 4.26 -18.52
C GLY A 28 24.24 4.92 -17.31
N LEU A 29 24.02 4.17 -16.24
CA LEU A 29 24.20 4.71 -14.90
C LEU A 29 25.41 4.01 -14.28
N PRO A 30 26.44 4.73 -13.90
CA PRO A 30 27.56 4.11 -13.18
C PRO A 30 27.12 3.81 -11.75
N PHE A 31 26.39 2.75 -11.55
CA PHE A 31 26.29 2.14 -10.24
C PHE A 31 27.62 1.37 -10.06
N ALA A 32 28.65 2.11 -9.72
CA ALA A 32 29.89 1.56 -9.27
C ALA A 32 29.60 0.80 -7.96
N LEU A 33 29.46 -0.52 -8.06
CA LEU A 33 29.64 -1.42 -6.92
C LEU A 33 31.10 -1.31 -6.48
N GLY A 34 31.42 -0.22 -5.80
CA GLY A 34 32.65 -0.11 -5.04
C GLY A 34 32.63 -1.19 -3.96
N GLN A 35 33.48 -2.18 -4.11
CA GLN A 35 33.83 -3.15 -3.06
C GLN A 35 34.64 -2.44 -1.96
N GLY A 36 34.07 -1.42 -1.38
CA GLY A 36 34.49 -0.83 -0.13
C GLY A 36 33.27 -0.87 0.76
N GLY A 37 33.20 -1.84 1.65
CA GLY A 37 32.13 -1.94 2.64
C GLY A 37 32.16 -0.72 3.54
N VAL A 38 31.56 0.39 3.08
CA VAL A 38 31.24 1.50 3.97
C VAL A 38 30.19 0.96 4.93
N ASN A 39 30.64 0.61 6.13
CA ASN A 39 29.78 0.19 7.22
C ASN A 39 29.01 1.43 7.68
N VAL A 40 28.02 1.86 6.89
CA VAL A 40 27.12 2.92 7.28
C VAL A 40 26.28 2.38 8.42
N ALA A 41 26.61 2.78 9.64
CA ALA A 41 25.82 2.45 10.83
C ALA A 41 24.39 2.91 10.60
N ARG A 42 23.51 1.98 10.25
CA ARG A 42 22.08 2.25 10.01
C ARG A 42 21.46 2.69 11.33
N LYS A 43 20.94 3.90 11.35
CA LYS A 43 20.19 4.40 12.51
C LYS A 43 18.98 3.49 12.73
N ARG A 44 18.90 2.91 13.91
CA ARG A 44 17.73 2.11 14.32
C ARG A 44 16.79 3.01 15.10
N LYS A 45 15.49 2.90 14.83
CA LYS A 45 14.42 3.62 15.54
C LYS A 45 13.27 2.66 15.80
N THR A 46 12.80 2.62 17.03
CA THR A 46 11.58 1.90 17.39
C THR A 46 10.38 2.76 16.99
N MET A 47 9.43 2.17 16.27
CA MET A 47 8.20 2.83 15.84
C MET A 47 7.09 1.78 15.65
N ASP A 48 5.84 2.22 15.65
CA ASP A 48 4.71 1.35 15.34
C ASP A 48 4.66 0.97 13.84
N GLY A 49 3.91 -0.10 13.52
CA GLY A 49 3.82 -0.62 12.16
C GLY A 49 3.22 0.36 11.15
N ASN A 50 2.21 1.15 11.57
CA ASN A 50 1.60 2.16 10.71
C ASN A 50 2.60 3.26 10.35
N THR A 51 3.36 3.74 11.33
CA THR A 51 4.42 4.74 11.09
C THR A 51 5.50 4.21 10.16
N ALA A 52 5.91 2.94 10.33
CA ALA A 52 6.90 2.31 9.45
C ALA A 52 6.37 2.17 8.02
N ALA A 53 5.13 1.70 7.87
CA ALA A 53 4.48 1.57 6.56
C ALA A 53 4.33 2.93 5.86
N ALA A 54 3.84 3.95 6.57
CA ALA A 54 3.73 5.30 6.04
C ALA A 54 5.08 5.88 5.61
N HIS A 55 6.14 5.62 6.38
CA HIS A 55 7.49 6.10 6.06
C HIS A 55 8.00 5.56 4.72
N VAL A 56 7.79 4.26 4.47
CA VAL A 56 8.19 3.63 3.21
C VAL A 56 7.25 4.07 2.08
N ALA A 57 5.93 4.04 2.31
CA ALA A 57 4.95 4.44 1.32
C ALA A 57 5.20 5.86 0.80
N TYR A 58 5.45 6.81 1.71
CA TYR A 58 5.71 8.20 1.36
C TYR A 58 6.87 8.36 0.38
N ALA A 59 7.93 7.57 0.55
CA ALA A 59 9.11 7.65 -0.32
C ALA A 59 8.80 7.31 -1.78
N PHE A 60 7.86 6.39 -2.03
CA PHE A 60 7.51 5.90 -3.36
C PHE A 60 6.20 6.48 -3.91
N THR A 61 5.60 7.46 -3.24
CA THR A 61 4.29 8.02 -3.60
C THR A 61 4.45 9.43 -4.14
N GLU A 62 3.76 9.73 -5.22
CA GLU A 62 3.61 11.09 -5.76
C GLU A 62 2.27 11.69 -5.32
N VAL A 63 1.21 10.88 -5.33
CA VAL A 63 -0.14 11.30 -4.92
C VAL A 63 -0.69 10.32 -3.90
N ALA A 64 -1.20 10.84 -2.79
CA ALA A 64 -1.93 10.06 -1.79
C ALA A 64 -3.40 10.50 -1.78
N ALA A 65 -4.31 9.63 -2.21
CA ALA A 65 -5.74 9.87 -2.11
C ALA A 65 -6.25 9.13 -0.88
N ILE A 66 -6.71 9.89 0.12
CA ILE A 66 -7.01 9.35 1.45
C ILE A 66 -8.44 9.63 1.88
N TYR A 67 -9.02 8.71 2.62
CA TYR A 67 -10.18 8.90 3.46
C TYR A 67 -9.83 8.38 4.85
N PRO A 68 -9.54 9.27 5.82
CA PRO A 68 -9.02 8.87 7.13
C PRO A 68 -10.01 7.98 7.88
N ILE A 69 -9.57 6.79 8.25
CA ILE A 69 -10.36 5.84 9.04
C ILE A 69 -9.44 5.09 10.02
N THR A 70 -9.88 4.96 11.27
CA THR A 70 -9.15 4.19 12.29
C THR A 70 -9.18 2.69 11.95
N PRO A 71 -8.02 1.97 12.04
CA PRO A 71 -6.73 2.37 12.60
C PRO A 71 -5.71 2.92 11.58
N SER A 72 -6.09 3.12 10.32
CA SER A 72 -5.17 3.58 9.27
C SER A 72 -4.95 5.09 9.23
N SER A 73 -5.73 5.88 9.98
CA SER A 73 -5.65 7.35 10.02
C SER A 73 -4.25 7.86 10.32
N VAL A 74 -3.49 7.17 11.18
CA VAL A 74 -2.10 7.54 11.51
C VAL A 74 -1.21 7.59 10.26
N MET A 75 -1.38 6.66 9.30
CA MET A 75 -0.60 6.67 8.06
C MET A 75 -0.96 7.87 7.19
N ALA A 76 -2.23 8.20 7.11
CA ALA A 76 -2.75 9.34 6.35
C ALA A 76 -2.27 10.67 6.97
N GLU A 77 -2.42 10.82 8.28
CA GLU A 77 -2.00 12.01 9.04
C GLU A 77 -0.49 12.26 8.95
N LEU A 78 0.33 11.20 9.06
CA LEU A 78 1.78 11.32 8.90
C LEU A 78 2.16 11.74 7.48
N SER A 79 1.48 11.21 6.47
CA SER A 79 1.73 11.56 5.08
C SER A 79 1.37 13.03 4.81
N ASP A 80 0.26 13.50 5.34
CA ASP A 80 -0.17 14.89 5.25
C ASP A 80 0.81 15.83 5.98
N LYS A 81 1.18 15.48 7.21
CA LYS A 81 2.18 16.22 7.99
C LYS A 81 3.51 16.36 7.24
N TRP A 82 4.05 15.26 6.73
CA TRP A 82 5.32 15.28 6.00
C TRP A 82 5.22 16.06 4.69
N SER A 83 4.07 16.01 4.03
CA SER A 83 3.79 16.83 2.86
C SER A 83 3.82 18.33 3.19
N ALA A 84 3.13 18.72 4.27
CA ALA A 84 3.10 20.11 4.74
C ALA A 84 4.48 20.61 5.20
N GLU A 85 5.30 19.72 5.78
CA GLU A 85 6.71 20.01 6.12
C GLU A 85 7.64 20.12 4.89
N GLY A 86 7.12 19.86 3.69
CA GLY A 86 7.90 19.90 2.45
C GLY A 86 8.88 18.73 2.29
N ARG A 87 8.67 17.62 3.01
CA ARG A 87 9.48 16.41 2.88
C ARG A 87 9.39 15.88 1.46
N LYS A 88 10.52 15.67 0.83
CA LYS A 88 10.58 15.15 -0.54
C LYS A 88 10.50 13.62 -0.56
N ASN A 89 9.77 13.10 -1.55
CA ASN A 89 9.78 11.70 -1.93
C ASN A 89 11.06 11.36 -2.73
N MET A 90 11.17 10.12 -3.22
CA MET A 90 12.32 9.70 -4.04
C MET A 90 12.42 10.41 -5.39
N PHE A 91 11.33 11.05 -5.85
CA PHE A 91 11.29 11.83 -7.09
C PHE A 91 11.65 13.31 -6.88
N GLY A 92 11.99 13.69 -5.66
CA GLY A 92 12.41 15.05 -5.32
C GLY A 92 11.28 16.05 -5.10
N GLN A 93 10.04 15.58 -5.01
CA GLN A 93 8.83 16.37 -4.81
C GLN A 93 8.12 16.02 -3.51
N PRO A 94 7.39 16.93 -2.86
CA PRO A 94 6.48 16.58 -1.77
C PRO A 94 5.30 15.79 -2.32
N VAL A 95 4.78 14.84 -1.52
CA VAL A 95 3.61 14.05 -1.90
C VAL A 95 2.38 14.94 -1.92
N LYS A 96 1.60 14.89 -3.01
CA LYS A 96 0.32 15.58 -3.07
C LYS A 96 -0.74 14.77 -2.34
N VAL A 97 -1.18 15.25 -1.19
CA VAL A 97 -2.24 14.60 -0.41
C VAL A 97 -3.59 15.19 -0.78
N SER A 98 -4.57 14.32 -1.04
CA SER A 98 -5.95 14.70 -1.34
C SER A 98 -6.90 13.91 -0.45
N VAL A 99 -7.66 14.62 0.37
CA VAL A 99 -8.70 14.01 1.22
C VAL A 99 -9.99 13.88 0.42
N MET A 100 -10.56 12.68 0.44
CA MET A 100 -11.76 12.32 -0.28
C MET A 100 -12.97 12.22 0.68
N GLN A 101 -14.17 12.09 0.12
CA GLN A 101 -15.42 12.02 0.88
C GLN A 101 -15.84 10.59 1.25
N SER A 102 -15.17 9.58 0.67
CA SER A 102 -15.42 8.17 0.93
C SER A 102 -14.25 7.31 0.44
N GLU A 103 -14.19 6.07 0.91
CA GLU A 103 -13.18 5.10 0.48
C GLU A 103 -13.32 4.76 -1.01
N GLY A 104 -14.55 4.62 -1.51
CA GLY A 104 -14.81 4.42 -2.93
C GLY A 104 -14.36 5.61 -3.77
N GLY A 105 -14.56 6.83 -3.28
CA GLY A 105 -14.05 8.06 -3.88
C GLY A 105 -12.52 8.12 -3.90
N ALA A 106 -11.89 7.73 -2.79
CA ALA A 106 -10.42 7.62 -2.72
C ALA A 106 -9.87 6.62 -3.74
N ALA A 107 -10.50 5.45 -3.86
CA ALA A 107 -10.10 4.44 -4.85
C ALA A 107 -10.32 4.92 -6.29
N GLY A 108 -11.37 5.70 -6.55
CA GLY A 108 -11.60 6.34 -7.85
C GLY A 108 -10.53 7.37 -8.20
N ALA A 109 -10.13 8.19 -7.22
CA ALA A 109 -9.05 9.16 -7.38
C ALA A 109 -7.68 8.46 -7.60
N VAL A 110 -7.43 7.36 -6.88
CA VAL A 110 -6.25 6.50 -7.11
C VAL A 110 -6.24 5.99 -8.56
N HIS A 111 -7.35 5.45 -9.04
CA HIS A 111 -7.46 4.96 -10.41
C HIS A 111 -7.18 6.06 -11.45
N GLY A 112 -7.80 7.24 -11.28
CA GLY A 112 -7.58 8.38 -12.19
C GLY A 112 -6.14 8.88 -12.17
N SER A 113 -5.53 9.00 -11.00
CA SER A 113 -4.14 9.44 -10.84
C SER A 113 -3.14 8.44 -11.44
N LEU A 114 -3.35 7.13 -11.22
CA LEU A 114 -2.54 6.08 -11.83
C LEU A 114 -2.66 6.07 -13.36
N THR A 115 -3.86 6.30 -13.88
CA THR A 115 -4.10 6.43 -15.33
C THR A 115 -3.35 7.63 -15.93
N ALA A 116 -3.21 8.71 -15.14
CA ALA A 116 -2.41 9.87 -15.53
C ALA A 116 -0.90 9.65 -15.39
N GLY A 117 -0.46 8.48 -14.89
CA GLY A 117 0.95 8.09 -14.78
C GLY A 117 1.62 8.43 -13.45
N ALA A 118 0.91 8.98 -12.48
CA ALA A 118 1.46 9.28 -11.17
C ALA A 118 1.40 8.06 -10.23
N LEU A 119 2.49 7.73 -9.54
CA LEU A 119 2.50 6.68 -8.53
C LEU A 119 1.64 7.10 -7.34
N THR A 120 0.54 6.39 -7.16
CA THR A 120 -0.50 6.76 -6.21
C THR A 120 -0.73 5.67 -5.19
N THR A 121 -0.89 6.06 -3.93
CA THR A 121 -1.24 5.17 -2.82
C THR A 121 -2.48 5.64 -2.08
N THR A 122 -3.07 4.73 -1.32
CA THR A 122 -4.15 5.02 -0.38
C THR A 122 -3.98 4.21 0.90
N PHE A 123 -4.54 4.73 1.98
CA PHE A 123 -4.52 4.11 3.30
C PHE A 123 -5.96 3.87 3.74
N THR A 124 -6.29 2.65 4.13
CA THR A 124 -7.65 2.28 4.51
C THR A 124 -7.67 1.23 5.62
N ALA A 125 -8.86 0.92 6.11
CA ALA A 125 -9.10 -0.18 7.05
C ALA A 125 -9.84 -1.33 6.36
N SER A 126 -10.18 -2.38 7.10
CA SER A 126 -10.83 -3.58 6.58
C SER A 126 -12.13 -3.30 5.85
N GLN A 127 -13.03 -2.50 6.42
CA GLN A 127 -14.31 -2.15 5.79
C GLN A 127 -14.13 -1.23 4.59
N GLY A 128 -13.23 -0.25 4.68
CA GLY A 128 -12.93 0.65 3.58
C GLY A 128 -12.38 -0.08 2.36
N LEU A 129 -11.57 -1.14 2.58
CA LEU A 129 -11.10 -1.99 1.49
C LEU A 129 -12.25 -2.63 0.72
N LEU A 130 -13.30 -3.08 1.41
CA LEU A 130 -14.49 -3.67 0.76
C LEU A 130 -15.20 -2.67 -0.15
N LEU A 131 -15.25 -1.40 0.24
CA LEU A 131 -15.84 -0.32 -0.57
C LEU A 131 -14.97 0.06 -1.76
N MET A 132 -13.68 -0.27 -1.74
CA MET A 132 -12.75 -0.02 -2.83
C MET A 132 -12.74 -1.11 -3.91
N ILE A 133 -13.29 -2.31 -3.63
CA ILE A 133 -13.23 -3.49 -4.50
C ILE A 133 -13.59 -3.19 -5.96
N PRO A 134 -14.69 -2.49 -6.31
CA PRO A 134 -15.04 -2.22 -7.70
C PRO A 134 -13.95 -1.45 -8.46
N ASN A 135 -13.30 -0.49 -7.81
CA ASN A 135 -12.20 0.26 -8.40
C ASN A 135 -10.90 -0.56 -8.47
N MET A 136 -10.67 -1.46 -7.50
CA MET A 136 -9.51 -2.36 -7.52
C MET A 136 -9.54 -3.27 -8.74
N TYR A 137 -10.72 -3.78 -9.14
CA TYR A 137 -10.87 -4.54 -10.38
C TYR A 137 -10.53 -3.71 -11.62
N LYS A 138 -10.91 -2.43 -11.65
CA LYS A 138 -10.56 -1.53 -12.75
C LYS A 138 -9.06 -1.27 -12.82
N ILE A 139 -8.44 -0.99 -11.68
CA ILE A 139 -6.99 -0.78 -11.57
C ILE A 139 -6.23 -2.02 -12.04
N ALA A 140 -6.66 -3.21 -11.58
CA ALA A 140 -6.06 -4.48 -11.97
C ALA A 140 -6.26 -4.78 -13.46
N GLY A 141 -7.48 -4.57 -13.98
CA GLY A 141 -7.77 -4.78 -15.40
C GLY A 141 -7.01 -3.84 -16.34
N SER A 142 -6.68 -2.63 -15.85
CA SER A 142 -5.85 -1.66 -16.57
C SER A 142 -4.34 -1.84 -16.32
N LEU A 143 -3.92 -2.86 -15.56
CA LEU A 143 -2.53 -3.17 -15.22
C LEU A 143 -1.76 -1.97 -14.60
N LEU A 144 -2.46 -1.15 -13.82
CA LEU A 144 -1.90 0.03 -13.19
C LEU A 144 -1.17 -0.31 -11.88
N PRO A 145 0.01 0.29 -11.62
CA PRO A 145 0.84 -0.01 -10.44
C PRO A 145 0.34 0.73 -9.20
N GLY A 146 -0.80 0.32 -8.63
CA GLY A 146 -1.36 0.88 -7.41
C GLY A 146 -1.00 0.10 -6.16
N VAL A 147 -0.75 0.80 -5.04
CA VAL A 147 -0.54 0.19 -3.73
C VAL A 147 -1.60 0.69 -2.75
N THR A 148 -2.31 -0.26 -2.14
CA THR A 148 -3.29 0.02 -1.09
C THR A 148 -2.76 -0.52 0.24
N HIS A 149 -2.56 0.36 1.21
CA HIS A 149 -2.16 -0.02 2.56
C HIS A 149 -3.39 -0.22 3.43
N VAL A 150 -3.51 -1.41 4.01
CA VAL A 150 -4.68 -1.77 4.83
C VAL A 150 -4.24 -2.03 6.26
N SER A 151 -4.68 -1.19 7.19
CA SER A 151 -4.54 -1.43 8.61
C SER A 151 -5.81 -2.10 9.13
N ALA A 152 -5.81 -3.43 9.11
CA ALA A 152 -6.97 -4.21 9.48
C ALA A 152 -7.17 -4.22 11.00
N ARG A 153 -8.40 -3.91 11.45
CA ARG A 153 -8.75 -3.87 12.88
C ARG A 153 -8.82 -5.25 13.51
N ALA A 154 -9.31 -6.22 12.77
CA ALA A 154 -9.36 -7.62 13.16
C ALA A 154 -9.44 -8.47 11.90
N LEU A 155 -8.39 -9.20 11.62
CA LEU A 155 -8.49 -10.45 10.90
C LEU A 155 -8.97 -11.49 11.93
N ARG A 156 -10.23 -11.40 12.34
CA ARG A 156 -10.81 -12.57 12.99
C ARG A 156 -10.79 -13.67 11.94
N PRO A 157 -10.08 -14.78 12.17
CA PRO A 157 -10.40 -15.97 11.43
C PRO A 157 -11.89 -16.18 11.72
N MET A 158 -12.72 -16.11 10.70
CA MET A 158 -14.09 -16.59 10.81
C MET A 158 -13.97 -18.05 11.23
N ARG A 159 -14.11 -18.31 12.54
CA ARG A 159 -14.37 -19.64 12.99
C ARG A 159 -15.67 -20.02 12.32
N CYS A 160 -15.63 -20.98 11.42
CA CYS A 160 -16.84 -21.62 10.84
C CYS A 160 -17.85 -22.13 11.89
N ARG A 161 -17.51 -22.00 13.16
CA ARG A 161 -18.38 -22.34 14.32
C ARG A 161 -19.41 -21.27 14.68
N SER A 162 -19.28 -20.01 14.22
CA SER A 162 -20.23 -18.99 14.65
C SER A 162 -21.47 -18.90 13.76
N LEU A 163 -21.50 -19.56 12.62
CA LEU A 163 -22.70 -19.68 11.79
C LEU A 163 -23.69 -20.78 12.25
N ALA A 164 -23.23 -21.68 13.11
CA ALA A 164 -24.09 -22.76 13.62
C ALA A 164 -24.89 -22.39 14.86
N THR A 165 -24.65 -21.22 15.47
CA THR A 165 -25.30 -20.83 16.73
C THR A 165 -26.37 -19.75 16.56
N THR A 166 -26.73 -19.41 15.33
CA THR A 166 -27.77 -18.38 15.10
C THR A 166 -29.05 -18.96 14.47
N VAL A 167 -29.22 -20.27 14.49
CA VAL A 167 -30.43 -20.93 14.04
C VAL A 167 -30.93 -21.85 15.17
N THR A 168 -31.49 -21.26 16.20
CA THR A 168 -32.50 -21.86 17.07
C THR A 168 -33.44 -20.78 17.55
#